data_c2ff1654bcfb33a7b6ece260ad0a9ede
#
_entry.id   c2ff1654bcfb33a7b6ece260ad0a9ede
#
_cell.length_a   1.000
_cell.length_b   1.000
_cell.length_c   1.000
_cell.angle_alpha   90.00
_cell.angle_beta   90.00
_cell.angle_gamma   90.00
#
_symmetry.space_group_name_H-M   'P 1'
#
loop_
_entity.id
_entity.type
_entity.pdbx_description
1 polymer ?
#
loop_
_entity_poly.entity_id
_entity_poly.type
_entity_poly.pdbx_seq_one_letter_code
_entity_poly.pdbx_strand_id
1 'polypeptide(L)'
;MMNYTQVLEQTEQLKIGKKLPDTMKLCEKNDCNKIIYIPESYECDAIGELIEAILKEHKYNVGRFTTYALKNPLGQILYNKKPISQKDFAKYGEKLLTPNDTLFTKEELLLKLALDYFKDENADFLVLPCDTGCEAELFAEKLDSCAVSEKEKVCKELATTLILQKNIVLQEKTVERACQKCKYEGRFEILKKKPFYIADGADDEKSTKHLMAKLQYHYPNNPYIFIVGMAKDSYETVVKECALAAQQIITITPPEAPNAIPGIELAQEFSKLNPNITNASSIEEAVEIASILAEKDTVIAAFGTTVFLERYRQLLLKTNK
;
A
#
# COMPACT_ATOMS: atom_id res chain seq x y z
N MET A 1 -6.42 16.77 -26.88
CA MET A 1 -5.61 16.68 -25.67
C MET A 1 -6.51 16.17 -24.56
N MET A 2 -6.26 14.96 -24.07
CA MET A 2 -7.05 14.35 -22.98
C MET A 2 -6.73 15.04 -21.65
N ASN A 3 -7.76 15.23 -20.83
CA ASN A 3 -7.58 15.66 -19.45
C ASN A 3 -7.36 14.44 -18.52
N TYR A 4 -7.04 14.69 -17.24
CA TYR A 4 -6.79 13.64 -16.25
C TYR A 4 -7.95 12.64 -16.14
N THR A 5 -9.18 13.11 -16.06
CA THR A 5 -10.38 12.28 -15.92
C THR A 5 -10.55 11.33 -17.10
N GLN A 6 -10.36 11.83 -18.32
CA GLN A 6 -10.47 11.02 -19.54
C GLN A 6 -9.40 9.94 -19.61
N VAL A 7 -8.15 10.26 -19.26
CA VAL A 7 -7.06 9.27 -19.20
C VAL A 7 -7.32 8.25 -18.12
N LEU A 8 -7.78 8.68 -16.94
CA LEU A 8 -8.13 7.79 -15.83
C LEU A 8 -9.25 6.81 -16.21
N GLU A 9 -10.34 7.31 -16.79
CA GLU A 9 -11.47 6.47 -17.25
C GLU A 9 -11.03 5.42 -18.27
N GLN A 10 -10.20 5.78 -19.23
CA GLN A 10 -9.68 4.83 -20.21
C GLN A 10 -8.72 3.82 -19.56
N THR A 11 -7.89 4.25 -18.61
CA THR A 11 -7.00 3.36 -17.86
C THR A 11 -7.80 2.35 -17.03
N GLU A 12 -8.89 2.78 -16.40
CA GLU A 12 -9.77 1.90 -15.60
C GLU A 12 -10.57 0.90 -16.46
N GLN A 13 -10.76 1.16 -17.74
CA GLN A 13 -11.40 0.25 -18.70
C GLN A 13 -10.46 -0.84 -19.22
N LEU A 14 -9.15 -0.71 -19.03
CA LEU A 14 -8.19 -1.73 -19.41
C LEU A 14 -8.37 -3.00 -18.58
N LYS A 15 -8.02 -4.14 -19.18
CA LYS A 15 -8.00 -5.40 -18.44
C LYS A 15 -7.00 -5.30 -17.29
N ILE A 16 -7.43 -5.73 -16.12
CA ILE A 16 -6.53 -5.90 -14.97
C ILE A 16 -5.63 -7.11 -15.27
N GLY A 17 -4.33 -6.93 -15.19
CA GLY A 17 -3.35 -8.00 -15.31
C GLY A 17 -3.48 -8.94 -14.11
N LYS A 18 -3.35 -10.26 -14.34
CA LYS A 18 -3.35 -11.25 -13.25
C LYS A 18 -2.05 -11.25 -12.45
N LYS A 19 -1.01 -10.62 -12.98
CA LYS A 19 0.33 -10.52 -12.41
C LYS A 19 0.89 -9.13 -12.67
N LEU A 20 1.90 -8.74 -11.89
CA LEU A 20 2.72 -7.60 -12.24
C LEU A 20 3.23 -7.73 -13.67
N PRO A 21 3.32 -6.62 -14.42
CA PRO A 21 3.97 -6.63 -15.71
C PRO A 21 5.40 -7.14 -15.54
N ASP A 22 5.93 -7.82 -16.56
CA ASP A 22 7.34 -8.19 -16.59
C ASP A 22 8.18 -6.91 -16.62
N THR A 23 8.41 -6.38 -15.41
CA THR A 23 9.07 -5.10 -15.18
C THR A 23 10.47 -5.11 -15.76
N MET A 24 11.17 -6.24 -15.68
CA MET A 24 12.52 -6.39 -16.23
C MET A 24 12.49 -6.27 -17.76
N LYS A 25 11.58 -6.94 -18.43
CA LYS A 25 11.42 -6.88 -19.88
C LYS A 25 11.02 -5.49 -20.38
N LEU A 26 10.15 -4.80 -19.65
CA LEU A 26 9.76 -3.42 -19.97
C LEU A 26 10.93 -2.43 -19.78
N CYS A 27 11.87 -2.76 -18.91
CA CYS A 27 13.04 -1.94 -18.60
C CYS A 27 14.29 -2.31 -19.40
N GLU A 28 14.30 -3.39 -20.17
CA GLU A 28 15.48 -3.86 -20.96
C GLU A 28 16.10 -2.79 -21.88
N LYS A 29 15.34 -1.75 -22.22
CA LYS A 29 15.81 -0.61 -23.03
C LYS A 29 16.33 0.58 -22.21
N ASN A 30 16.29 0.49 -20.89
CA ASN A 30 16.74 1.54 -19.97
C ASN A 30 18.06 1.11 -19.28
N ASP A 31 18.85 2.08 -18.81
CA ASP A 31 20.11 1.85 -18.08
C ASP A 31 19.87 1.02 -16.81
N CYS A 32 20.03 -0.30 -16.92
CA CYS A 32 19.77 -1.27 -15.84
C CYS A 32 20.54 -0.98 -14.54
N ASN A 33 21.66 -0.25 -14.62
CA ASN A 33 22.48 0.09 -13.44
C ASN A 33 21.79 1.05 -12.45
N LYS A 34 20.72 1.70 -12.87
CA LYS A 34 19.95 2.65 -12.05
C LYS A 34 18.66 2.09 -11.48
N ILE A 35 18.33 0.84 -11.79
CA ILE A 35 17.07 0.23 -11.35
C ILE A 35 17.34 -0.68 -10.16
N ILE A 36 16.58 -0.49 -9.09
CA ILE A 36 16.52 -1.35 -7.91
C ILE A 36 15.19 -2.08 -7.96
N TYR A 37 15.24 -3.39 -8.19
CA TYR A 37 14.07 -4.25 -8.15
C TYR A 37 13.82 -4.70 -6.71
N ILE A 38 12.56 -4.66 -6.29
CA ILE A 38 12.11 -5.13 -4.99
C ILE A 38 11.13 -6.29 -5.18
N PRO A 39 11.23 -7.35 -4.36
CA PRO A 39 10.35 -8.51 -4.51
C PRO A 39 8.91 -8.15 -4.17
N GLU A 40 7.95 -8.72 -4.89
CA GLU A 40 6.55 -8.60 -4.53
C GLU A 40 6.27 -9.34 -3.22
N SER A 41 5.93 -8.59 -2.19
CA SER A 41 5.57 -9.09 -0.86
C SER A 41 4.68 -8.08 -0.15
N TYR A 42 4.08 -8.47 0.96
CA TYR A 42 3.32 -7.53 1.80
C TYR A 42 4.16 -6.33 2.26
N GLU A 43 5.46 -6.50 2.46
CA GLU A 43 6.38 -5.44 2.88
C GLU A 43 7.04 -4.70 1.69
N CYS A 44 6.68 -5.02 0.45
CA CYS A 44 7.27 -4.43 -0.76
C CYS A 44 7.27 -2.89 -0.73
N ASP A 45 6.13 -2.30 -0.37
CA ASP A 45 5.99 -0.84 -0.32
C ASP A 45 6.86 -0.23 0.79
N ALA A 46 6.96 -0.89 1.94
CA ALA A 46 7.79 -0.45 3.05
C ALA A 46 9.28 -0.47 2.66
N ILE A 47 9.71 -1.51 1.96
CA ILE A 47 11.08 -1.64 1.45
C ILE A 47 11.35 -0.55 0.41
N GLY A 48 10.44 -0.36 -0.54
CA GLY A 48 10.55 0.67 -1.58
C GLY A 48 10.63 2.07 -1.00
N GLU A 49 9.82 2.38 0.01
CA GLU A 49 9.86 3.66 0.71
C GLU A 49 11.17 3.86 1.48
N LEU A 50 11.68 2.81 2.11
CA LEU A 50 12.94 2.87 2.83
C LEU A 50 14.11 3.08 1.89
N ILE A 51 14.15 2.38 0.74
CA ILE A 51 15.16 2.59 -0.30
C ILE A 51 15.13 4.03 -0.80
N GLU A 52 13.94 4.52 -1.15
CA GLU A 52 13.76 5.91 -1.59
C GLU A 52 14.25 6.90 -0.52
N ALA A 53 13.92 6.67 0.76
CA ALA A 53 14.33 7.53 1.85
C ALA A 53 15.86 7.56 2.03
N ILE A 54 16.52 6.40 1.96
CA ILE A 54 17.98 6.28 2.08
C ILE A 54 18.66 7.00 0.90
N LEU A 55 18.23 6.75 -0.33
CA LEU A 55 18.80 7.38 -1.52
C LEU A 55 18.62 8.91 -1.50
N LYS A 56 17.47 9.40 -1.03
CA LYS A 56 17.23 10.85 -0.89
C LYS A 56 18.10 11.50 0.16
N GLU A 57 18.36 10.85 1.29
CA GLU A 57 19.34 11.36 2.27
C GLU A 57 20.76 11.44 1.66
N HIS A 58 21.07 10.62 0.64
CA HIS A 58 22.30 10.69 -0.15
C HIS A 58 22.20 11.65 -1.35
N LYS A 59 21.13 12.47 -1.45
CA LYS A 59 20.91 13.49 -2.47
C LYS A 59 20.63 12.99 -3.88
N TYR A 60 20.22 11.75 -4.04
CA TYR A 60 19.76 11.22 -5.31
C TYR A 60 18.29 11.58 -5.58
N ASN A 61 17.96 11.75 -6.85
CA ASN A 61 16.59 11.84 -7.32
C ASN A 61 16.07 10.44 -7.59
N VAL A 62 14.92 10.11 -7.02
CA VAL A 62 14.38 8.74 -7.04
C VAL A 62 12.97 8.73 -7.63
N GLY A 63 12.78 7.92 -8.67
CA GLY A 63 11.47 7.51 -9.17
C GLY A 63 11.07 6.19 -8.51
N ARG A 64 9.90 6.13 -7.89
CA ARG A 64 9.34 4.89 -7.32
C ARG A 64 7.98 4.60 -7.92
N PHE A 65 7.81 3.38 -8.41
CA PHE A 65 6.52 2.83 -8.77
C PHE A 65 6.10 1.81 -7.70
N THR A 66 4.84 1.85 -7.28
CA THR A 66 4.28 0.94 -6.29
C THR A 66 2.95 0.38 -6.75
N THR A 67 2.67 -0.88 -6.44
CA THR A 67 1.38 -1.51 -6.74
C THR A 67 0.32 -1.11 -5.74
N TYR A 68 0.73 -0.73 -4.54
CA TYR A 68 -0.16 -0.26 -3.48
C TYR A 68 -0.15 1.27 -3.41
N ALA A 69 -1.32 1.89 -3.56
CA ALA A 69 -1.46 3.32 -3.36
C ALA A 69 -2.79 3.66 -2.71
N LEU A 70 -2.74 4.44 -1.65
CA LEU A 70 -3.93 5.00 -1.01
C LEU A 70 -4.60 6.08 -1.87
N LYS A 71 -3.82 6.80 -2.67
CA LYS A 71 -4.26 7.98 -3.43
C LYS A 71 -4.44 7.68 -4.92
N ASN A 72 -5.27 6.70 -5.29
CA ASN A 72 -5.54 6.33 -6.68
C ASN A 72 -4.26 6.15 -7.54
N PRO A 73 -4.32 6.07 -8.86
CA PRO A 73 -3.15 5.83 -9.71
C PRO A 73 -2.01 6.86 -9.55
N LEU A 74 -2.31 8.10 -9.16
CA LEU A 74 -1.26 9.11 -8.97
C LEU A 74 -0.30 8.73 -7.84
N GLY A 75 -0.83 8.11 -6.77
CA GLY A 75 -0.02 7.64 -5.64
C GLY A 75 0.86 6.43 -5.96
N GLN A 76 0.63 5.75 -7.09
CA GLN A 76 1.49 4.65 -7.54
C GLN A 76 2.78 5.14 -8.20
N ILE A 77 2.83 6.40 -8.65
CA ILE A 77 3.94 6.99 -9.40
C ILE A 77 4.51 8.15 -8.58
N LEU A 78 5.62 7.91 -7.94
CA LEU A 78 6.23 8.83 -7.00
C LEU A 78 7.60 9.30 -7.52
N TYR A 79 7.81 10.60 -7.53
CA TYR A 79 9.12 11.18 -7.76
C TYR A 79 9.55 11.99 -6.56
N ASN A 80 10.64 11.59 -5.92
CA ASN A 80 11.11 12.20 -4.69
C ASN A 80 10.03 12.28 -3.59
N LYS A 81 9.27 11.19 -3.39
CA LYS A 81 8.15 11.05 -2.44
C LYS A 81 6.90 11.86 -2.81
N LYS A 82 6.86 12.51 -3.95
CA LYS A 82 5.69 13.28 -4.40
C LYS A 82 4.97 12.52 -5.51
N PRO A 83 3.65 12.34 -5.39
CA PRO A 83 2.86 11.77 -6.48
C PRO A 83 2.99 12.57 -7.77
N ILE A 84 2.93 11.90 -8.91
CA ILE A 84 2.82 12.54 -10.22
C ILE A 84 1.63 13.51 -10.23
N SER A 85 1.78 14.66 -10.91
CA SER A 85 0.67 15.60 -11.06
C SER A 85 -0.42 15.07 -11.99
N GLN A 86 -1.67 15.51 -11.81
CA GLN A 86 -2.76 15.18 -12.76
C GLN A 86 -2.43 15.61 -14.19
N LYS A 87 -1.73 16.73 -14.35
CA LYS A 87 -1.30 17.26 -15.63
C LYS A 87 -0.30 16.33 -16.31
N ASP A 88 0.71 15.87 -15.57
CA ASP A 88 1.73 14.98 -16.13
C ASP A 88 1.17 13.58 -16.37
N PHE A 89 0.33 13.07 -15.47
CA PHE A 89 -0.41 11.82 -15.68
C PHE A 89 -1.22 11.86 -16.99
N ALA A 90 -1.97 12.94 -17.24
CA ALA A 90 -2.71 13.13 -18.48
C ALA A 90 -1.78 13.19 -19.70
N LYS A 91 -0.68 13.94 -19.62
CA LYS A 91 0.30 14.09 -20.71
C LYS A 91 0.89 12.74 -21.16
N TYR A 92 1.36 11.94 -20.22
CA TYR A 92 1.99 10.65 -20.52
C TYR A 92 0.96 9.56 -20.86
N GLY A 93 -0.19 9.56 -20.19
CA GLY A 93 -1.28 8.62 -20.45
C GLY A 93 -1.87 8.80 -21.86
N GLU A 94 -2.15 10.03 -22.30
CA GLU A 94 -2.61 10.33 -23.66
C GLU A 94 -1.63 9.78 -24.70
N LYS A 95 -0.33 10.00 -24.49
CA LYS A 95 0.71 9.52 -25.41
C LYS A 95 0.71 7.99 -25.57
N LEU A 96 0.37 7.25 -24.53
CA LEU A 96 0.35 5.79 -24.54
C LEU A 96 -0.98 5.20 -25.01
N LEU A 97 -2.09 5.91 -24.80
CA LEU A 97 -3.45 5.47 -25.18
C LEU A 97 -3.78 5.80 -26.64
N THR A 98 -3.08 6.75 -27.26
CA THR A 98 -3.39 7.24 -28.60
C THR A 98 -2.99 6.30 -29.76
N PRO A 99 -1.94 5.46 -29.70
CA PRO A 99 -1.66 4.50 -30.76
C PRO A 99 -2.54 3.26 -30.64
N ASN A 100 -3.33 2.99 -31.66
CA ASN A 100 -4.36 1.93 -31.68
C ASN A 100 -3.86 0.47 -31.62
N ASP A 101 -2.57 0.19 -31.48
CA ASP A 101 -2.02 -1.15 -31.72
C ASP A 101 -1.40 -1.83 -30.48
N THR A 102 -1.39 -1.20 -29.31
CA THR A 102 -0.79 -1.80 -28.11
C THR A 102 -1.86 -2.06 -27.05
N LEU A 103 -2.25 -3.32 -26.90
CA LEU A 103 -3.12 -3.77 -25.82
C LEU A 103 -2.30 -3.89 -24.53
N PHE A 104 -2.22 -2.81 -23.75
CA PHE A 104 -1.68 -2.85 -22.39
C PHE A 104 -2.71 -3.38 -21.40
N THR A 105 -2.25 -4.08 -20.36
CA THR A 105 -2.99 -4.17 -19.13
C THR A 105 -2.92 -2.82 -18.38
N LYS A 106 -3.79 -2.63 -17.40
CA LYS A 106 -3.78 -1.41 -16.58
C LYS A 106 -2.41 -1.19 -15.92
N GLU A 107 -1.85 -2.24 -15.37
CA GLU A 107 -0.57 -2.23 -14.66
C GLU A 107 0.60 -1.92 -15.62
N GLU A 108 0.60 -2.52 -16.82
CA GLU A 108 1.60 -2.23 -17.85
C GLU A 108 1.56 -0.79 -18.33
N LEU A 109 0.36 -0.23 -18.51
CA LEU A 109 0.19 1.17 -18.89
C LEU A 109 0.75 2.09 -17.79
N LEU A 110 0.37 1.86 -16.53
CA LEU A 110 0.80 2.69 -15.41
C LEU A 110 2.32 2.62 -15.20
N LEU A 111 2.91 1.42 -15.29
CA LEU A 111 4.37 1.29 -15.18
C LEU A 111 5.08 2.00 -16.34
N LYS A 112 4.59 1.85 -17.58
CA LYS A 112 5.20 2.52 -18.74
C LYS A 112 5.09 4.04 -18.64
N LEU A 113 3.93 4.54 -18.19
CA LEU A 113 3.74 5.96 -17.92
C LEU A 113 4.75 6.44 -16.86
N ALA A 114 4.93 5.69 -15.79
CA ALA A 114 5.90 6.00 -14.74
C ALA A 114 7.33 6.07 -15.26
N LEU A 115 7.74 5.10 -16.09
CA LEU A 115 9.08 5.05 -16.68
C LEU A 115 9.35 6.26 -17.60
N ASP A 116 8.39 6.64 -18.45
CA ASP A 116 8.52 7.81 -19.32
C ASP A 116 8.61 9.10 -18.46
N TYR A 117 7.79 9.22 -17.42
CA TYR A 117 7.82 10.35 -16.50
C TYR A 117 9.16 10.45 -15.75
N PHE A 118 9.64 9.36 -15.16
CA PHE A 118 10.92 9.35 -14.41
C PHE A 118 12.12 9.67 -15.30
N LYS A 119 12.06 9.26 -16.57
CA LYS A 119 13.09 9.60 -17.54
C LYS A 119 13.14 11.10 -17.82
N ASP A 120 11.98 11.74 -18.04
CA ASP A 120 11.90 13.17 -18.30
C ASP A 120 12.28 14.00 -17.06
N GLU A 121 12.00 13.50 -15.83
CA GLU A 121 12.42 14.11 -14.57
C GLU A 121 13.90 13.86 -14.22
N ASN A 122 14.65 13.12 -15.05
CA ASN A 122 16.06 12.75 -14.82
C ASN A 122 16.28 12.06 -13.46
N ALA A 123 15.49 11.03 -13.16
CA ALA A 123 15.70 10.23 -11.94
C ALA A 123 17.09 9.54 -11.98
N ASP A 124 17.82 9.64 -10.87
CA ASP A 124 19.10 8.96 -10.70
C ASP A 124 18.92 7.47 -10.47
N PHE A 125 17.85 7.09 -9.75
CA PHE A 125 17.48 5.71 -9.45
C PHE A 125 15.98 5.48 -9.62
N LEU A 126 15.65 4.26 -10.06
CA LEU A 126 14.27 3.78 -10.10
C LEU A 126 14.11 2.64 -9.08
N VAL A 127 13.02 2.65 -8.33
CA VAL A 127 12.64 1.59 -7.39
C VAL A 127 11.33 0.98 -7.91
N LEU A 128 11.40 -0.27 -8.35
CA LEU A 128 10.31 -0.93 -9.06
C LEU A 128 10.00 -2.30 -8.46
N PRO A 129 8.71 -2.67 -8.29
CA PRO A 129 8.33 -4.01 -7.90
C PRO A 129 8.66 -5.01 -9.02
N CYS A 130 9.04 -6.22 -8.64
CA CYS A 130 9.37 -7.30 -9.56
C CYS A 130 8.70 -8.60 -9.09
N ASP A 131 7.97 -9.27 -9.97
CA ASP A 131 7.27 -10.53 -9.68
C ASP A 131 8.27 -11.70 -9.58
N THR A 132 9.18 -11.82 -10.54
CA THR A 132 10.10 -12.96 -10.64
C THR A 132 11.46 -12.54 -11.23
N GLY A 133 12.48 -13.37 -10.99
CA GLY A 133 13.78 -13.25 -11.66
C GLY A 133 14.70 -12.15 -11.11
N CYS A 134 14.34 -11.51 -10.00
CA CYS A 134 15.24 -10.56 -9.35
C CYS A 134 16.01 -11.21 -8.21
N GLU A 135 17.24 -10.71 -7.95
CA GLU A 135 18.07 -11.19 -6.84
C GLU A 135 17.41 -11.08 -5.46
N ALA A 136 16.32 -10.30 -5.40
CA ALA A 136 15.57 -10.07 -4.18
C ALA A 136 14.57 -11.20 -3.85
N GLU A 137 14.32 -12.19 -4.71
CA GLU A 137 13.39 -13.30 -4.44
C GLU A 137 13.73 -14.08 -3.17
N LEU A 138 15.02 -14.35 -2.95
CA LEU A 138 15.51 -15.02 -1.73
C LEU A 138 15.14 -14.25 -0.45
N PHE A 139 14.99 -12.93 -0.56
CA PHE A 139 14.58 -12.10 0.56
C PHE A 139 13.07 -12.07 0.78
N ALA A 140 12.26 -12.31 -0.26
CA ALA A 140 10.80 -12.41 -0.11
C ALA A 140 10.44 -13.58 0.83
N GLU A 141 11.04 -14.75 0.64
CA GLU A 141 10.85 -15.90 1.53
C GLU A 141 11.29 -15.59 2.98
N LYS A 142 12.41 -14.90 3.15
CA LYS A 142 12.89 -14.48 4.48
C LYS A 142 11.92 -13.48 5.14
N LEU A 143 11.38 -12.52 4.39
CA LEU A 143 10.40 -11.55 4.89
C LEU A 143 9.08 -12.22 5.29
N ASP A 144 8.62 -13.17 4.49
CA ASP A 144 7.37 -13.88 4.75
C ASP A 144 7.49 -14.82 5.97
N SER A 145 8.67 -15.41 6.18
CA SER A 145 8.92 -16.40 7.25
C SER A 145 9.44 -15.82 8.56
N CYS A 146 10.00 -14.59 8.57
CA CYS A 146 10.55 -14.02 9.80
C CYS A 146 9.47 -13.57 10.79
N ALA A 147 9.81 -13.61 12.08
CA ALA A 147 8.95 -13.11 13.14
C ALA A 147 8.68 -11.61 13.00
N VAL A 148 7.52 -11.14 13.45
CA VAL A 148 7.13 -9.70 13.41
C VAL A 148 8.19 -8.81 14.05
N SER A 149 8.82 -9.25 15.15
CA SER A 149 9.91 -8.54 15.84
C SER A 149 11.17 -8.32 15.00
N GLU A 150 11.37 -9.11 13.95
CA GLU A 150 12.54 -9.07 13.09
C GLU A 150 12.29 -8.38 11.76
N LYS A 151 11.02 -8.17 11.38
CA LYS A 151 10.63 -7.62 10.06
C LYS A 151 11.29 -6.29 9.74
N GLU A 152 11.27 -5.35 10.68
CA GLU A 152 11.90 -4.04 10.47
C GLU A 152 13.40 -4.16 10.19
N LYS A 153 14.09 -5.03 10.94
CA LYS A 153 15.51 -5.32 10.75
C LYS A 153 15.76 -5.95 9.38
N VAL A 154 14.95 -6.95 9.00
CA VAL A 154 15.09 -7.63 7.70
C VAL A 154 14.79 -6.66 6.54
N CYS A 155 13.78 -5.81 6.65
CA CYS A 155 13.51 -4.76 5.64
C CYS A 155 14.68 -3.80 5.49
N LYS A 156 15.30 -3.36 6.61
CA LYS A 156 16.48 -2.50 6.60
C LYS A 156 17.69 -3.21 5.97
N GLU A 157 17.95 -4.45 6.32
CA GLU A 157 19.04 -5.27 5.73
C GLU A 157 18.85 -5.42 4.22
N LEU A 158 17.63 -5.73 3.77
CA LEU A 158 17.33 -5.87 2.34
C LEU A 158 17.52 -4.54 1.61
N ALA A 159 16.92 -3.46 2.09
CA ALA A 159 17.03 -2.15 1.46
C ALA A 159 18.48 -1.70 1.32
N THR A 160 19.29 -1.87 2.37
CA THR A 160 20.72 -1.52 2.33
C THR A 160 21.50 -2.41 1.37
N THR A 161 21.22 -3.72 1.34
CA THR A 161 21.87 -4.67 0.43
C THR A 161 21.61 -4.31 -1.03
N LEU A 162 20.33 -4.05 -1.39
CA LEU A 162 19.96 -3.68 -2.75
C LEU A 162 20.60 -2.36 -3.21
N ILE A 163 20.76 -1.39 -2.31
CA ILE A 163 21.46 -0.13 -2.61
C ILE A 163 22.95 -0.36 -2.79
N LEU A 164 23.58 -1.16 -1.93
CA LEU A 164 25.02 -1.48 -2.01
C LEU A 164 25.38 -2.17 -3.33
N GLN A 165 24.50 -3.02 -3.87
CA GLN A 165 24.68 -3.65 -5.19
C GLN A 165 24.77 -2.62 -6.34
N LYS A 166 24.32 -1.39 -6.14
CA LYS A 166 24.46 -0.28 -7.10
C LYS A 166 25.74 0.54 -6.90
N ASN A 167 26.73 0.01 -6.17
CA ASN A 167 28.00 0.67 -5.88
C ASN A 167 27.86 2.01 -5.13
N ILE A 168 26.81 2.17 -4.33
CA ILE A 168 26.61 3.35 -3.49
C ILE A 168 27.21 3.09 -2.12
N VAL A 169 28.05 3.99 -1.64
CA VAL A 169 28.60 3.93 -0.29
C VAL A 169 27.58 4.50 0.69
N LEU A 170 27.09 3.63 1.59
CA LEU A 170 26.13 4.02 2.61
C LEU A 170 26.83 4.44 3.91
N GLN A 171 26.34 5.55 4.47
CA GLN A 171 26.74 6.00 5.80
C GLN A 171 25.68 5.55 6.82
N GLU A 172 26.08 4.84 7.87
CA GLU A 172 25.17 4.29 8.89
C GLU A 172 24.23 5.35 9.47
N LYS A 173 24.77 6.50 9.88
CA LYS A 173 23.97 7.63 10.40
C LYS A 173 22.92 8.15 9.41
N THR A 174 23.18 8.03 8.12
CA THR A 174 22.25 8.46 7.07
C THR A 174 21.12 7.43 6.91
N VAL A 175 21.46 6.14 6.96
CA VAL A 175 20.48 5.04 6.96
C VAL A 175 19.56 5.13 8.18
N GLU A 176 20.11 5.34 9.38
CA GLU A 176 19.33 5.48 10.61
C GLU A 176 18.35 6.66 10.53
N ARG A 177 18.80 7.82 10.04
CA ARG A 177 17.92 8.98 9.83
C ARG A 177 16.81 8.71 8.84
N ALA A 178 17.11 7.99 7.76
CA ALA A 178 16.11 7.58 6.78
C ALA A 178 15.05 6.67 7.42
N CYS A 179 15.46 5.66 8.18
CA CYS A 179 14.56 4.75 8.90
C CYS A 179 13.62 5.52 9.86
N GLN A 180 14.15 6.48 10.63
CA GLN A 180 13.36 7.28 11.57
C GLN A 180 12.34 8.19 10.89
N LYS A 181 12.60 8.59 9.64
CA LYS A 181 11.71 9.48 8.85
C LYS A 181 10.71 8.71 8.00
N CYS A 182 10.89 7.41 7.80
CA CYS A 182 9.94 6.60 7.04
C CYS A 182 8.59 6.53 7.76
N LYS A 183 7.53 6.77 7.00
CA LYS A 183 6.15 6.62 7.45
C LYS A 183 5.44 5.74 6.44
N TYR A 184 5.09 4.56 6.87
CA TYR A 184 4.41 3.59 6.02
C TYR A 184 2.91 3.89 6.02
N GLU A 185 2.49 4.83 5.15
CA GLU A 185 1.09 5.24 5.05
C GLU A 185 0.20 4.03 4.72
N GLY A 186 -0.78 3.76 5.60
CA GLY A 186 -1.70 2.64 5.44
C GLY A 186 -1.09 1.25 5.57
N ARG A 187 0.07 1.12 6.19
CA ARG A 187 0.69 -0.16 6.54
C ARG A 187 1.03 -0.17 8.03
N PHE A 188 0.12 -0.69 8.85
CA PHE A 188 0.16 -0.62 10.32
C PHE A 188 0.41 0.80 10.84
N GLU A 189 -0.23 1.77 10.19
CA GLU A 189 -0.03 3.18 10.49
C GLU A 189 -0.79 3.59 11.74
N ILE A 190 -0.06 4.05 12.76
CA ILE A 190 -0.66 4.55 14.01
C ILE A 190 -1.03 6.02 13.81
N LEU A 191 -2.33 6.31 13.67
CA LEU A 191 -2.87 7.65 13.45
C LEU A 191 -3.11 8.40 14.75
N LYS A 192 -3.56 7.70 15.82
CA LYS A 192 -3.76 8.25 17.17
C LYS A 192 -3.35 7.20 18.21
N LYS A 193 -3.08 7.64 19.46
CA LYS A 193 -2.53 6.75 20.50
C LYS A 193 -3.43 6.54 21.72
N LYS A 194 -4.54 7.25 21.86
CA LYS A 194 -5.43 7.14 23.04
C LYS A 194 -6.88 7.46 22.65
N PRO A 195 -7.71 6.46 22.34
CA PRO A 195 -7.36 5.07 22.05
C PRO A 195 -6.44 4.97 20.83
N PHE A 196 -5.86 3.79 20.57
CA PHE A 196 -5.04 3.60 19.38
C PHE A 196 -5.93 3.51 18.15
N TYR A 197 -5.62 4.30 17.13
CA TYR A 197 -6.23 4.21 15.81
C TYR A 197 -5.17 3.78 14.81
N ILE A 198 -5.37 2.62 14.22
CA ILE A 198 -4.46 2.01 13.26
C ILE A 198 -5.15 1.94 11.90
N ALA A 199 -4.42 2.25 10.84
CA ALA A 199 -4.82 2.06 9.46
C ALA A 199 -3.93 1.03 8.79
N ASP A 200 -4.53 0.02 8.14
CA ASP A 200 -3.80 -1.01 7.40
C ASP A 200 -4.53 -1.42 6.13
N GLY A 201 -3.79 -1.58 5.02
CA GLY A 201 -4.35 -1.99 3.74
C GLY A 201 -4.51 -3.50 3.59
N ALA A 202 -4.72 -4.22 4.68
CA ALA A 202 -5.00 -5.65 4.63
C ALA A 202 -6.38 -5.90 4.01
N ASP A 203 -6.39 -6.52 2.82
CA ASP A 203 -7.60 -6.77 2.03
C ASP A 203 -7.68 -8.19 1.46
N ASP A 204 -6.73 -9.06 1.81
CA ASP A 204 -6.69 -10.47 1.48
C ASP A 204 -6.29 -11.34 2.69
N GLU A 205 -6.24 -12.65 2.51
CA GLU A 205 -5.87 -13.61 3.56
C GLU A 205 -4.47 -13.37 4.10
N LYS A 206 -3.49 -13.20 3.21
CA LYS A 206 -2.07 -13.08 3.60
C LYS A 206 -1.82 -11.78 4.35
N SER A 207 -2.30 -10.66 3.84
CA SER A 207 -2.17 -9.35 4.47
C SER A 207 -2.92 -9.27 5.81
N THR A 208 -4.10 -9.91 5.90
CA THR A 208 -4.86 -9.98 7.16
C THR A 208 -4.13 -10.81 8.22
N LYS A 209 -3.55 -11.95 7.87
CA LYS A 209 -2.70 -12.71 8.79
C LYS A 209 -1.53 -11.88 9.32
N HIS A 210 -0.89 -11.11 8.46
CA HIS A 210 0.18 -10.20 8.87
C HIS A 210 -0.29 -9.10 9.82
N LEU A 211 -1.45 -8.49 9.53
CA LEU A 211 -2.05 -7.49 10.40
C LEU A 211 -2.37 -8.09 11.78
N MET A 212 -3.02 -9.25 11.83
CA MET A 212 -3.34 -9.93 13.09
C MET A 212 -2.06 -10.26 13.89
N ALA A 213 -1.02 -10.76 13.24
CA ALA A 213 0.27 -11.02 13.87
C ALA A 213 0.91 -9.75 14.46
N LYS A 214 0.87 -8.62 13.73
CA LYS A 214 1.37 -7.33 14.21
C LYS A 214 0.54 -6.80 15.40
N LEU A 215 -0.78 -6.89 15.34
CA LEU A 215 -1.66 -6.51 16.44
C LEU A 215 -1.34 -7.34 17.69
N GLN A 216 -1.27 -8.66 17.56
CA GLN A 216 -0.95 -9.56 18.68
C GLN A 216 0.46 -9.32 19.24
N TYR A 217 1.43 -8.96 18.42
CA TYR A 217 2.80 -8.68 18.88
C TYR A 217 2.90 -7.35 19.64
N HIS A 218 2.29 -6.27 19.11
CA HIS A 218 2.41 -4.94 19.70
C HIS A 218 1.40 -4.66 20.82
N TYR A 219 0.24 -5.32 20.76
CA TYR A 219 -0.91 -5.08 21.64
C TYR A 219 -1.55 -6.38 22.15
N PRO A 220 -0.78 -7.33 22.74
CA PRO A 220 -1.24 -8.70 23.03
C PRO A 220 -2.41 -8.77 24.01
N ASN A 221 -2.57 -7.77 24.88
CA ASN A 221 -3.57 -7.75 25.95
C ASN A 221 -4.64 -6.66 25.75
N ASN A 222 -4.65 -6.01 24.61
CA ASN A 222 -5.59 -4.93 24.33
C ASN A 222 -6.85 -5.47 23.66
N PRO A 223 -8.04 -4.93 23.98
CA PRO A 223 -9.24 -5.24 23.21
C PRO A 223 -9.17 -4.60 21.83
N TYR A 224 -9.63 -5.32 20.79
CA TYR A 224 -9.66 -4.84 19.41
C TYR A 224 -11.08 -4.47 19.00
N ILE A 225 -11.21 -3.32 18.36
CA ILE A 225 -12.37 -2.92 17.57
C ILE A 225 -11.92 -2.81 16.12
N PHE A 226 -12.55 -3.57 15.23
CA PHE A 226 -12.22 -3.51 13.80
C PHE A 226 -13.24 -2.67 13.05
N ILE A 227 -12.77 -1.83 12.12
CA ILE A 227 -13.58 -1.13 11.12
C ILE A 227 -13.20 -1.69 9.76
N VAL A 228 -14.13 -2.39 9.11
CA VAL A 228 -13.81 -3.22 7.93
C VAL A 228 -14.65 -2.83 6.73
N GLY A 229 -13.97 -2.54 5.61
CA GLY A 229 -14.59 -2.26 4.33
C GLY A 229 -13.89 -3.00 3.19
N MET A 230 -14.56 -4.00 2.56
CA MET A 230 -13.92 -4.99 1.69
C MET A 230 -14.45 -4.97 0.26
N ALA A 231 -13.64 -5.54 -0.66
CA ALA A 231 -14.10 -5.96 -1.98
C ALA A 231 -14.73 -7.35 -1.93
N LYS A 232 -15.58 -7.68 -2.95
CA LYS A 232 -16.29 -8.96 -3.03
C LYS A 232 -15.38 -10.17 -3.23
N ASP A 233 -14.19 -9.96 -3.78
CA ASP A 233 -13.33 -11.07 -4.21
C ASP A 233 -12.51 -11.70 -3.08
N SER A 234 -12.39 -11.03 -1.92
CA SER A 234 -11.46 -11.41 -0.85
C SER A 234 -12.07 -11.49 0.56
N TYR A 235 -13.29 -10.98 0.76
CA TYR A 235 -13.86 -10.83 2.10
C TYR A 235 -13.99 -12.14 2.89
N GLU A 236 -14.30 -13.27 2.25
CA GLU A 236 -14.52 -14.54 2.94
C GLU A 236 -13.30 -15.02 3.72
N THR A 237 -12.12 -14.88 3.12
CA THR A 237 -10.86 -15.26 3.76
C THR A 237 -10.49 -14.29 4.87
N VAL A 238 -10.70 -12.99 4.68
CA VAL A 238 -10.49 -11.96 5.69
C VAL A 238 -11.38 -12.18 6.91
N VAL A 239 -12.68 -12.46 6.70
CA VAL A 239 -13.62 -12.77 7.80
C VAL A 239 -13.12 -13.93 8.65
N LYS A 240 -12.66 -15.02 8.01
CA LYS A 240 -12.15 -16.22 8.73
C LYS A 240 -10.91 -15.88 9.57
N GLU A 241 -10.03 -15.02 9.07
CA GLU A 241 -8.76 -14.71 9.74
C GLU A 241 -8.90 -13.76 10.94
N CYS A 242 -9.89 -12.87 10.95
CA CYS A 242 -9.94 -11.81 11.95
C CYS A 242 -11.19 -11.80 12.85
N ALA A 243 -12.29 -12.46 12.47
CA ALA A 243 -13.56 -12.34 13.18
C ALA A 243 -13.48 -12.65 14.68
N LEU A 244 -12.74 -13.68 15.07
CA LEU A 244 -12.64 -14.11 16.47
C LEU A 244 -11.68 -13.27 17.30
N ALA A 245 -10.83 -12.46 16.67
CA ALA A 245 -9.86 -11.63 17.38
C ALA A 245 -10.48 -10.35 17.96
N ALA A 246 -11.59 -9.88 17.37
CA ALA A 246 -12.18 -8.61 17.74
C ALA A 246 -13.24 -8.73 18.86
N GLN A 247 -13.23 -7.77 19.78
CA GLN A 247 -14.32 -7.55 20.75
C GLN A 247 -15.56 -6.99 20.03
N GLN A 248 -15.36 -6.14 19.02
CA GLN A 248 -16.41 -5.51 18.22
C GLN A 248 -15.94 -5.36 16.78
N ILE A 249 -16.83 -5.59 15.82
CA ILE A 249 -16.55 -5.34 14.40
C ILE A 249 -17.60 -4.36 13.86
N ILE A 250 -17.12 -3.34 13.16
CA ILE A 250 -17.95 -2.33 12.51
C ILE A 250 -17.69 -2.47 11.02
N THR A 251 -18.70 -2.85 10.27
CA THR A 251 -18.60 -2.99 8.81
C THR A 251 -19.11 -1.74 8.11
N ILE A 252 -18.53 -1.42 6.97
CA ILE A 252 -19.00 -0.34 6.10
C ILE A 252 -19.02 -0.80 4.63
N THR A 253 -19.81 -0.16 3.81
CA THR A 253 -19.68 -0.24 2.36
C THR A 253 -18.56 0.72 1.94
N PRO A 254 -17.44 0.24 1.36
CA PRO A 254 -16.40 1.12 0.85
C PRO A 254 -16.95 2.12 -0.17
N PRO A 255 -16.78 3.42 0.05
CA PRO A 255 -17.28 4.42 -0.89
C PRO A 255 -16.48 4.37 -2.20
N GLU A 256 -17.16 4.59 -3.33
CA GLU A 256 -16.52 4.70 -4.66
C GLU A 256 -15.69 3.47 -5.10
N ALA A 257 -15.90 2.31 -4.47
CA ALA A 257 -15.24 1.07 -4.86
C ALA A 257 -16.21 0.23 -5.72
N PRO A 258 -15.96 0.04 -7.02
CA PRO A 258 -16.90 -0.61 -7.93
C PRO A 258 -17.22 -2.07 -7.55
N ASN A 259 -16.30 -2.75 -6.91
CA ASN A 259 -16.42 -4.14 -6.47
C ASN A 259 -16.59 -4.27 -4.94
N ALA A 260 -17.11 -3.24 -4.27
CA ALA A 260 -17.33 -3.29 -2.83
C ALA A 260 -18.42 -4.30 -2.46
N ILE A 261 -18.20 -5.06 -1.38
CA ILE A 261 -19.30 -5.77 -0.72
C ILE A 261 -20.11 -4.77 0.11
N PRO A 262 -21.45 -4.79 0.06
CA PRO A 262 -22.26 -3.99 0.96
C PRO A 262 -21.93 -4.28 2.43
N GLY A 263 -21.78 -3.22 3.23
CA GLY A 263 -21.42 -3.37 4.65
C GLY A 263 -22.37 -4.28 5.42
N ILE A 264 -23.68 -4.25 5.08
CA ILE A 264 -24.67 -5.13 5.71
C ILE A 264 -24.47 -6.61 5.35
N GLU A 265 -24.06 -6.93 4.12
CA GLU A 265 -23.75 -8.30 3.70
C GLU A 265 -22.48 -8.76 4.41
N LEU A 266 -21.47 -7.90 4.50
CA LEU A 266 -20.23 -8.19 5.23
C LEU A 266 -20.51 -8.42 6.73
N ALA A 267 -21.42 -7.63 7.33
CA ALA A 267 -21.88 -7.82 8.70
C ALA A 267 -22.53 -9.19 8.92
N GLN A 268 -23.35 -9.66 7.97
CA GLN A 268 -23.97 -10.99 8.03
C GLN A 268 -22.91 -12.11 8.00
N GLU A 269 -21.86 -11.96 7.20
CA GLU A 269 -20.77 -12.95 7.17
C GLU A 269 -19.98 -12.97 8.48
N PHE A 270 -19.63 -11.81 9.03
CA PHE A 270 -18.98 -11.73 10.34
C PHE A 270 -19.84 -12.28 11.47
N SER A 271 -21.17 -12.06 11.43
CA SER A 271 -22.10 -12.50 12.48
C SER A 271 -22.18 -14.03 12.66
N LYS A 272 -21.73 -14.79 11.67
CA LYS A 272 -21.60 -16.25 11.77
C LYS A 272 -20.50 -16.68 12.75
N LEU A 273 -19.52 -15.82 13.02
CA LEU A 273 -18.34 -16.11 13.83
C LEU A 273 -18.23 -15.22 15.07
N ASN A 274 -18.75 -13.99 15.02
CA ASN A 274 -18.67 -13.01 16.11
C ASN A 274 -20.06 -12.39 16.34
N PRO A 275 -20.63 -12.41 17.56
CA PRO A 275 -21.94 -11.83 17.82
C PRO A 275 -21.96 -10.30 17.89
N ASN A 276 -20.82 -9.67 18.07
CA ASN A 276 -20.70 -8.22 18.30
C ASN A 276 -20.38 -7.50 16.99
N ILE A 277 -21.41 -7.34 16.15
CA ILE A 277 -21.27 -6.73 14.83
C ILE A 277 -22.22 -5.53 14.72
N THR A 278 -21.72 -4.45 14.14
CA THR A 278 -22.51 -3.26 13.78
C THR A 278 -22.22 -2.88 12.31
N ASN A 279 -23.25 -2.56 11.54
CA ASN A 279 -23.05 -1.97 10.23
C ASN A 279 -23.22 -0.45 10.32
N ALA A 280 -22.23 0.30 9.87
CA ALA A 280 -22.27 1.75 9.78
C ALA A 280 -22.61 2.21 8.37
N SER A 281 -23.31 3.35 8.25
CA SER A 281 -23.71 3.94 6.97
C SER A 281 -22.60 4.79 6.34
N SER A 282 -21.62 5.22 7.16
CA SER A 282 -20.50 6.05 6.71
C SER A 282 -19.22 5.76 7.52
N ILE A 283 -18.10 6.27 7.03
CA ILE A 283 -16.80 6.18 7.75
C ILE A 283 -16.86 7.02 9.04
N GLU A 284 -17.48 8.17 8.98
CA GLU A 284 -17.67 9.08 10.11
C GLU A 284 -18.46 8.39 11.23
N GLU A 285 -19.57 7.75 10.90
CA GLU A 285 -20.38 6.97 11.84
C GLU A 285 -19.59 5.78 12.41
N ALA A 286 -18.85 5.06 11.55
CA ALA A 286 -18.02 3.94 12.01
C ALA A 286 -16.96 4.38 13.02
N VAL A 287 -16.30 5.53 12.79
CA VAL A 287 -15.33 6.10 13.71
C VAL A 287 -15.99 6.58 15.00
N GLU A 288 -17.19 7.17 14.94
CA GLU A 288 -17.94 7.60 16.09
C GLU A 288 -18.35 6.41 16.98
N ILE A 289 -18.95 5.37 16.37
CA ILE A 289 -19.31 4.14 17.09
C ILE A 289 -18.07 3.51 17.76
N ALA A 290 -16.96 3.37 17.01
CA ALA A 290 -15.73 2.85 17.55
C ALA A 290 -15.21 3.68 18.72
N SER A 291 -15.29 5.01 18.62
CA SER A 291 -14.85 5.93 19.68
C SER A 291 -15.69 5.84 20.94
N ILE A 292 -17.01 5.62 20.80
CA ILE A 292 -17.94 5.46 21.95
C ILE A 292 -17.69 4.12 22.67
N LEU A 293 -17.42 3.06 21.91
CA LEU A 293 -17.20 1.72 22.45
C LEU A 293 -15.80 1.52 23.00
N ALA A 294 -14.83 2.35 22.59
CA ALA A 294 -13.45 2.19 22.95
C ALA A 294 -13.15 2.66 24.39
N GLU A 295 -12.43 1.84 25.11
CA GLU A 295 -11.75 2.22 26.34
C GLU A 295 -10.36 2.81 26.01
N LYS A 296 -9.66 3.33 27.04
CA LYS A 296 -8.36 4.00 26.88
C LYS A 296 -7.30 3.13 26.21
N ASP A 297 -7.31 1.84 26.49
CA ASP A 297 -6.33 0.88 25.98
C ASP A 297 -6.84 0.08 24.76
N THR A 298 -8.01 0.44 24.22
CA THR A 298 -8.56 -0.20 23.03
C THR A 298 -7.74 0.13 21.81
N VAL A 299 -7.55 -0.86 20.94
CA VAL A 299 -6.96 -0.70 19.60
C VAL A 299 -8.07 -0.75 18.58
N ILE A 300 -8.31 0.37 17.90
CA ILE A 300 -9.23 0.49 16.77
C ILE A 300 -8.40 0.31 15.50
N ALA A 301 -8.58 -0.80 14.80
CA ALA A 301 -7.88 -1.08 13.55
C ALA A 301 -8.87 -1.01 12.37
N ALA A 302 -8.61 -0.09 11.45
CA ALA A 302 -9.36 0.01 10.20
C ALA A 302 -8.54 -0.62 9.07
N PHE A 303 -9.17 -1.54 8.31
CA PHE A 303 -8.51 -2.23 7.20
C PHE A 303 -9.48 -2.64 6.09
N GLY A 304 -8.92 -2.90 4.91
CA GLY A 304 -9.66 -3.25 3.70
C GLY A 304 -9.25 -2.43 2.49
N THR A 305 -10.22 -2.06 1.63
CA THR A 305 -9.91 -1.38 0.37
C THR A 305 -9.17 -0.05 0.56
N THR A 306 -8.26 0.25 -0.34
CA THR A 306 -7.43 1.46 -0.28
C THR A 306 -8.23 2.76 -0.29
N VAL A 307 -9.35 2.79 -1.03
CA VAL A 307 -10.24 3.98 -1.11
C VAL A 307 -10.88 4.27 0.24
N PHE A 308 -11.38 3.24 0.91
CA PHE A 308 -11.90 3.35 2.27
C PHE A 308 -10.83 3.85 3.23
N LEU A 309 -9.67 3.22 3.18
CA LEU A 309 -8.57 3.50 4.09
C LEU A 309 -8.06 4.94 3.96
N GLU A 310 -7.94 5.46 2.74
CA GLU A 310 -7.54 6.85 2.52
C GLU A 310 -8.51 7.85 3.14
N ARG A 311 -9.82 7.64 2.99
CA ARG A 311 -10.84 8.49 3.62
C ARG A 311 -10.81 8.42 5.15
N TYR A 312 -10.66 7.21 5.69
CA TYR A 312 -10.49 7.00 7.13
C TYR A 312 -9.28 7.78 7.68
N ARG A 313 -8.13 7.67 7.00
CA ARG A 313 -6.93 8.42 7.36
C ARG A 313 -7.15 9.92 7.31
N GLN A 314 -7.73 10.43 6.24
CA GLN A 314 -8.02 11.86 6.08
C GLN A 314 -8.92 12.39 7.19
N LEU A 315 -9.95 11.64 7.58
CA LEU A 315 -10.84 12.00 8.68
C LEU A 315 -10.08 12.15 9.99
N LEU A 316 -9.26 11.17 10.36
CA LEU A 316 -8.53 11.18 11.62
C LEU A 316 -7.40 12.20 11.67
N LEU A 317 -6.73 12.47 10.53
CA LEU A 317 -5.66 13.47 10.46
C LEU A 317 -6.19 14.91 10.46
N LYS A 318 -7.40 15.16 9.94
CA LYS A 318 -8.06 16.48 10.00
C LYS A 318 -8.52 16.85 11.41
N THR A 319 -8.93 15.87 12.22
CA THR A 319 -9.39 16.10 13.61
C THR A 319 -8.22 16.41 14.58
N ASN A 320 -6.98 16.40 14.12
CA ASN A 320 -5.79 16.73 14.91
C ASN A 320 -5.29 18.19 14.68
N LYS A 321 -6.03 19.01 13.92
CA LYS A 321 -5.77 20.45 13.76
C LYS A 321 -6.80 21.25 14.54
#